data_32edf20feb8ea7663b5cfe651364b6ce
#
_entry.id   32edf20feb8ea7663b5cfe651364b6ce
#
_cell.length_a   1.000
_cell.length_b   1.000
_cell.length_c   1.000
_cell.angle_alpha   90.00
_cell.angle_beta   90.00
_cell.angle_gamma   90.00
#
_symmetry.space_group_name_H-M   'P 1'
#
loop_
_entity.id
_entity.type
_entity.pdbx_description
1 polymer ?
#
loop_
_entity_poly.entity_id
_entity_poly.type
_entity_poly.pdbx_seq_one_letter_code
_entity_poly.pdbx_strand_id
1 'polypeptide(L)'
;MIDYMINLEDLYSEVPPTKLRNIDEKFRPAQTSPFWLWVADRFFYGMLENRFYAFRYKGYEKFYNRDMDAPIILFAPHSNWWDGIVGYNICHRIFKKEIRLMVEELNRFPLLRRGGAYNVNKKSPQASMQAIIYNFPQGIIKPPNFRPIEFQTGLTYIAEKAAKKYGKVYLMPVAVNYMFLRDNRPEVLVEFGDLIELNDDKPDRKKYTEFLAKTLEALCDRQFYDISQGHFKGYDTLFQRKLKWYRRIEQRLKKIEVKGSGV
;
A
#
# COMPACT_ATOMS: atom_id res chain seq x y z
N MET A 1 14.87 -8.26 -34.87
CA MET A 1 14.62 -7.75 -33.51
C MET A 1 13.20 -8.16 -33.21
N ILE A 2 13.02 -9.24 -32.44
CA ILE A 2 11.67 -9.77 -32.15
C ILE A 2 11.13 -8.88 -31.03
N ASP A 3 10.13 -8.09 -31.33
CA ASP A 3 9.45 -7.20 -30.39
C ASP A 3 8.59 -8.08 -29.45
N TYR A 4 9.18 -8.55 -28.37
CA TYR A 4 8.44 -9.19 -27.29
C TYR A 4 7.79 -8.10 -26.43
N MET A 5 6.80 -7.43 -26.97
CA MET A 5 5.85 -6.71 -26.15
C MET A 5 4.96 -7.74 -25.46
N ILE A 6 5.35 -8.18 -24.28
CA ILE A 6 4.46 -9.00 -23.44
C ILE A 6 3.29 -8.10 -23.04
N ASN A 7 2.10 -8.46 -23.49
CA ASN A 7 0.89 -7.79 -23.03
C ASN A 7 0.78 -8.05 -21.53
N LEU A 8 0.73 -6.96 -20.73
CA LEU A 8 0.63 -7.06 -19.26
C LEU A 8 -0.62 -7.84 -18.82
N GLU A 9 -1.69 -7.83 -19.61
CA GLU A 9 -2.86 -8.65 -19.37
C GLU A 9 -2.54 -10.14 -19.48
N ASP A 10 -1.66 -10.55 -20.40
CA ASP A 10 -1.23 -11.93 -20.55
C ASP A 10 -0.30 -12.38 -19.43
N LEU A 11 0.55 -11.49 -18.91
CA LEU A 11 1.44 -11.78 -17.77
C LEU A 11 0.67 -12.08 -16.48
N TYR A 12 -0.50 -11.49 -16.31
CA TYR A 12 -1.38 -11.68 -15.15
C TYR A 12 -2.59 -12.57 -15.44
N SER A 13 -2.82 -12.96 -16.70
CA SER A 13 -3.92 -13.82 -17.13
C SER A 13 -3.70 -15.30 -16.83
N GLU A 14 -2.49 -15.70 -16.41
CA GLU A 14 -2.23 -17.06 -15.93
C GLU A 14 -2.98 -17.40 -14.64
N VAL A 15 -3.50 -16.41 -13.93
CA VAL A 15 -4.53 -16.65 -12.93
C VAL A 15 -5.86 -16.75 -13.69
N PRO A 16 -6.41 -17.97 -13.89
CA PRO A 16 -7.65 -18.12 -14.64
C PRO A 16 -8.69 -17.17 -14.07
N PRO A 17 -9.44 -16.44 -14.92
CA PRO A 17 -10.51 -15.58 -14.44
C PRO A 17 -11.42 -16.46 -13.62
N THR A 18 -11.38 -16.27 -12.29
CA THR A 18 -12.16 -17.11 -11.40
C THR A 18 -13.62 -16.92 -11.80
N LYS A 19 -14.35 -18.01 -11.99
CA LYS A 19 -15.82 -18.01 -12.19
C LYS A 19 -16.59 -17.26 -11.10
N LEU A 20 -15.85 -16.69 -10.12
CA LEU A 20 -16.31 -15.97 -8.95
C LEU A 20 -16.23 -14.44 -9.10
N ARG A 21 -15.79 -13.90 -10.23
CA ARG A 21 -15.94 -12.46 -10.55
C ARG A 21 -17.42 -12.12 -10.70
N ASN A 22 -18.10 -12.03 -9.57
CA ASN A 22 -19.49 -11.63 -9.53
C ASN A 22 -19.54 -10.10 -9.35
N ILE A 23 -19.61 -9.40 -10.49
CA ILE A 23 -19.69 -7.93 -10.58
C ILE A 23 -20.95 -7.38 -9.87
N ASP A 24 -21.93 -8.24 -9.59
CA ASP A 24 -23.22 -7.91 -8.97
C ASP A 24 -23.35 -8.33 -7.50
N GLU A 25 -22.26 -8.58 -6.80
CA GLU A 25 -22.31 -8.91 -5.38
C GLU A 25 -23.03 -7.82 -4.56
N LYS A 26 -23.97 -8.24 -3.74
CA LYS A 26 -24.56 -7.37 -2.72
C LYS A 26 -23.46 -6.79 -1.83
N PHE A 27 -23.56 -5.52 -1.50
CA PHE A 27 -22.64 -4.89 -0.55
C PHE A 27 -22.59 -5.67 0.76
N ARG A 28 -21.38 -6.04 1.19
CA ARG A 28 -21.13 -6.73 2.45
C ARG A 28 -20.21 -5.86 3.30
N PRO A 29 -20.73 -5.24 4.37
CA PRO A 29 -19.92 -4.42 5.25
C PRO A 29 -18.90 -5.28 6.00
N ALA A 30 -17.83 -4.63 6.45
CA ALA A 30 -16.89 -5.24 7.36
C ALA A 30 -17.61 -5.67 8.65
N GLN A 31 -17.19 -6.80 9.21
CA GLN A 31 -17.71 -7.36 10.46
C GLN A 31 -16.55 -7.56 11.44
N THR A 32 -16.04 -6.48 11.97
CA THR A 32 -14.91 -6.52 12.90
C THR A 32 -15.35 -6.88 14.30
N SER A 33 -14.47 -7.58 15.03
CA SER A 33 -14.55 -7.72 16.48
C SER A 33 -13.12 -7.66 17.04
N PRO A 34 -12.92 -7.28 18.32
CA PRO A 34 -11.58 -7.16 18.92
C PRO A 34 -10.76 -8.45 18.79
N PHE A 35 -11.40 -9.60 19.00
CA PHE A 35 -10.75 -10.91 18.85
C PHE A 35 -10.26 -11.16 17.41
N TRP A 36 -11.13 -10.94 16.41
CA TRP A 36 -10.76 -11.17 15.02
C TRP A 36 -9.76 -10.16 14.49
N LEU A 37 -9.81 -8.92 14.94
CA LEU A 37 -8.79 -7.92 14.64
C LEU A 37 -7.43 -8.32 15.22
N TRP A 38 -7.39 -8.83 16.45
CA TRP A 38 -6.18 -9.37 17.05
C TRP A 38 -5.63 -10.58 16.27
N VAL A 39 -6.49 -11.52 15.86
CA VAL A 39 -6.08 -12.67 15.02
C VAL A 39 -5.52 -12.20 13.68
N ALA A 40 -6.23 -11.30 13.00
CA ALA A 40 -5.79 -10.75 11.72
C ALA A 40 -4.45 -10.01 11.84
N ASP A 41 -4.28 -9.21 12.90
CA ASP A 41 -3.03 -8.51 13.16
C ASP A 41 -1.86 -9.48 13.34
N ARG A 42 -2.01 -10.49 14.18
CA ARG A 42 -0.95 -11.49 14.40
C ARG A 42 -0.62 -12.26 13.13
N PHE A 43 -1.65 -12.61 12.35
CA PHE A 43 -1.50 -13.35 11.11
C PHE A 43 -0.78 -12.50 10.04
N PHE A 44 -1.28 -11.32 9.73
CA PHE A 44 -0.71 -10.48 8.68
C PHE A 44 0.70 -9.95 9.05
N TYR A 45 0.91 -9.63 10.31
CA TYR A 45 2.24 -9.23 10.76
C TYR A 45 3.24 -10.39 10.68
N GLY A 46 2.86 -11.59 11.12
CA GLY A 46 3.68 -12.78 11.00
C GLY A 46 4.02 -13.14 9.55
N MET A 47 3.08 -12.94 8.62
CA MET A 47 3.35 -13.12 7.20
C MET A 47 4.44 -12.15 6.71
N LEU A 48 4.38 -10.87 7.07
CA LEU A 48 5.41 -9.90 6.70
C LEU A 48 6.77 -10.26 7.29
N GLU A 49 6.84 -10.56 8.59
CA GLU A 49 8.08 -10.93 9.25
C GLU A 49 8.73 -12.18 8.64
N ASN A 50 7.94 -13.14 8.18
CA ASN A 50 8.45 -14.35 7.54
C ASN A 50 8.99 -14.09 6.12
N ARG A 51 8.35 -13.20 5.36
CA ARG A 51 8.70 -12.92 3.97
C ARG A 51 9.83 -11.91 3.84
N PHE A 52 9.79 -10.84 4.65
CA PHE A 52 10.65 -9.68 4.49
C PHE A 52 11.79 -9.65 5.53
N TYR A 53 12.91 -9.06 5.12
CA TYR A 53 14.04 -8.82 6.04
C TYR A 53 13.76 -7.66 6.97
N ALA A 54 13.19 -6.58 6.43
CA ALA A 54 12.83 -5.39 7.20
C ALA A 54 11.61 -4.70 6.61
N PHE A 55 10.91 -3.95 7.44
CA PHE A 55 9.89 -3.00 7.06
C PHE A 55 10.31 -1.63 7.58
N ARG A 56 10.52 -0.69 6.65
CA ARG A 56 10.95 0.67 6.96
C ARG A 56 9.95 1.67 6.42
N TYR A 57 9.78 2.78 7.13
CA TYR A 57 8.83 3.82 6.74
C TYR A 57 9.33 5.20 7.13
N LYS A 58 8.95 6.25 6.37
CA LYS A 58 9.26 7.65 6.66
C LYS A 58 8.10 8.57 6.30
N GLY A 59 8.05 9.75 6.92
CA GLY A 59 7.05 10.78 6.63
C GLY A 59 5.70 10.53 7.27
N TYR A 60 5.58 9.56 8.20
CA TYR A 60 4.32 9.18 8.85
C TYR A 60 3.79 10.27 9.78
N GLU A 61 4.64 11.14 10.29
CA GLU A 61 4.28 12.28 11.15
C GLU A 61 3.32 13.24 10.45
N LYS A 62 3.38 13.35 9.11
CA LYS A 62 2.48 14.16 8.30
C LYS A 62 1.01 13.77 8.47
N PHE A 63 0.75 12.49 8.80
CA PHE A 63 -0.60 12.00 9.08
C PHE A 63 -1.26 12.76 10.24
N TYR A 64 -0.49 13.23 11.20
CA TYR A 64 -0.99 13.94 12.37
C TYR A 64 -1.14 15.45 12.16
N ASN A 65 -0.66 15.99 11.02
CA ASN A 65 -0.78 17.40 10.65
C ASN A 65 -2.14 17.73 9.99
N ARG A 66 -3.20 17.06 10.43
CA ARG A 66 -4.55 17.23 9.90
C ARG A 66 -5.57 17.37 11.02
N ASP A 67 -6.76 17.81 10.67
CA ASP A 67 -7.93 17.65 11.53
C ASP A 67 -8.23 16.15 11.70
N MET A 68 -8.06 15.65 12.94
CA MET A 68 -8.17 14.21 13.23
C MET A 68 -9.60 13.69 13.17
N ASP A 69 -10.59 14.56 13.19
CA ASP A 69 -12.00 14.20 13.06
C ASP A 69 -12.44 14.06 11.59
N ALA A 70 -11.67 14.67 10.68
CA ALA A 70 -11.92 14.51 9.25
C ALA A 70 -11.42 13.16 8.73
N PRO A 71 -12.15 12.53 7.79
CA PRO A 71 -11.73 11.28 7.19
C PRO A 71 -10.44 11.42 6.38
N ILE A 72 -9.69 10.33 6.26
CA ILE A 72 -8.49 10.27 5.44
C ILE A 72 -8.51 9.04 4.53
N ILE A 73 -8.05 9.23 3.30
CA ILE A 73 -7.86 8.18 2.30
C ILE A 73 -6.38 8.08 1.98
N LEU A 74 -5.77 6.94 2.30
CA LEU A 74 -4.43 6.62 1.85
C LEU A 74 -4.53 5.98 0.47
N PHE A 75 -3.69 6.40 -0.47
CA PHE A 75 -3.67 5.82 -1.79
C PHE A 75 -2.25 5.48 -2.24
N ALA A 76 -2.08 4.27 -2.79
CA ALA A 76 -0.79 3.69 -3.12
C ALA A 76 -0.82 3.02 -4.50
N PRO A 77 0.35 2.79 -5.13
CA PRO A 77 0.41 1.94 -6.30
C PRO A 77 0.03 0.50 -5.93
N HIS A 78 -0.50 -0.25 -6.90
CA HIS A 78 -0.76 -1.67 -6.74
C HIS A 78 0.24 -2.46 -7.59
N SER A 79 1.27 -2.98 -6.94
CA SER A 79 2.41 -3.58 -7.62
C SER A 79 2.51 -5.10 -7.42
N ASN A 80 1.90 -5.61 -6.36
CA ASN A 80 1.90 -7.03 -6.07
C ASN A 80 0.88 -7.41 -4.99
N TRP A 81 0.77 -8.71 -4.74
CA TRP A 81 -0.16 -9.27 -3.77
C TRP A 81 0.07 -8.79 -2.31
N TRP A 82 1.31 -8.40 -1.96
CA TRP A 82 1.65 -7.97 -0.60
C TRP A 82 1.13 -6.59 -0.24
N ASP A 83 0.75 -5.77 -1.22
CA ASP A 83 0.34 -4.38 -1.00
C ASP A 83 -0.83 -4.26 -0.02
N GLY A 84 -1.80 -5.18 -0.08
CA GLY A 84 -2.91 -5.23 0.86
C GLY A 84 -2.47 -5.52 2.30
N ILE A 85 -1.51 -6.45 2.49
CA ILE A 85 -0.98 -6.82 3.80
C ILE A 85 -0.10 -5.68 4.36
N VAL A 86 0.69 -5.02 3.49
CA VAL A 86 1.47 -3.83 3.83
C VAL A 86 0.53 -2.71 4.27
N GLY A 87 -0.52 -2.41 3.49
CA GLY A 87 -1.53 -1.41 3.83
C GLY A 87 -2.21 -1.69 5.17
N TYR A 88 -2.55 -2.95 5.45
CA TYR A 88 -3.08 -3.36 6.75
C TYR A 88 -2.14 -2.97 7.89
N ASN A 89 -0.85 -3.33 7.78
CA ASN A 89 0.14 -3.04 8.82
C ASN A 89 0.46 -1.55 8.96
N ILE A 90 0.44 -0.78 7.86
CA ILE A 90 0.53 0.68 7.89
C ILE A 90 -0.58 1.26 8.79
N CYS A 91 -1.83 0.91 8.51
CA CYS A 91 -2.95 1.47 9.25
C CYS A 91 -2.98 1.01 10.71
N HIS A 92 -2.80 -0.30 10.92
CA HIS A 92 -2.98 -0.89 12.26
C HIS A 92 -1.77 -0.65 13.18
N ARG A 93 -0.53 -0.76 12.67
CA ARG A 93 0.68 -0.69 13.50
C ARG A 93 1.36 0.67 13.49
N ILE A 94 1.37 1.38 12.38
CA ILE A 94 1.99 2.70 12.29
C ILE A 94 0.99 3.76 12.78
N PHE A 95 -0.21 3.81 12.21
CA PHE A 95 -1.21 4.81 12.58
C PHE A 95 -2.10 4.41 13.75
N LYS A 96 -2.07 3.15 14.17
CA LYS A 96 -2.90 2.60 15.28
C LYS A 96 -4.39 2.89 15.08
N LYS A 97 -4.85 2.75 13.85
CA LYS A 97 -6.24 2.97 13.43
C LYS A 97 -6.80 1.72 12.78
N GLU A 98 -8.12 1.53 12.88
CA GLU A 98 -8.79 0.50 12.11
C GLU A 98 -8.69 0.80 10.62
N ILE A 99 -8.39 -0.23 9.85
CA ILE A 99 -8.40 -0.17 8.39
C ILE A 99 -9.76 -0.58 7.84
N ARG A 100 -10.15 0.04 6.73
CA ARG A 100 -11.19 -0.46 5.85
C ARG A 100 -10.57 -0.75 4.49
N LEU A 101 -10.34 -2.04 4.24
CA LEU A 101 -9.75 -2.52 3.01
C LEU A 101 -10.84 -2.87 2.01
N MET A 102 -10.79 -2.25 0.85
CA MET A 102 -11.67 -2.54 -0.26
C MET A 102 -11.15 -3.76 -1.02
N VAL A 103 -11.94 -4.83 -1.09
CA VAL A 103 -11.55 -6.10 -1.74
C VAL A 103 -12.59 -6.46 -2.80
N GLU A 104 -12.17 -6.63 -4.05
CA GLU A 104 -13.07 -6.94 -5.16
C GLU A 104 -13.65 -8.36 -5.02
N GLU A 105 -12.84 -9.33 -4.64
CA GLU A 105 -13.23 -10.73 -4.54
C GLU A 105 -13.45 -11.19 -3.07
N LEU A 106 -14.27 -10.46 -2.32
CA LEU A 106 -14.47 -10.78 -0.91
C LEU A 106 -15.11 -12.17 -0.68
N ASN A 107 -15.89 -12.67 -1.65
CA ASN A 107 -16.46 -14.02 -1.58
C ASN A 107 -15.40 -15.12 -1.61
N ARG A 108 -14.27 -14.87 -2.27
CA ARG A 108 -13.14 -15.81 -2.27
C ARG A 108 -12.45 -15.88 -0.90
N PHE A 109 -12.49 -14.77 -0.15
CA PHE A 109 -11.83 -14.66 1.15
C PHE A 109 -12.80 -14.10 2.22
N PRO A 110 -13.88 -14.80 2.56
CA PRO A 110 -14.95 -14.27 3.42
C PRO A 110 -14.49 -13.90 4.82
N LEU A 111 -13.41 -14.51 5.31
CA LEU A 111 -12.84 -14.21 6.62
C LEU A 111 -12.19 -12.83 6.69
N LEU A 112 -11.77 -12.24 5.55
CA LEU A 112 -11.21 -10.89 5.52
C LEU A 112 -12.20 -9.82 6.03
N ARG A 113 -13.53 -10.08 5.96
CA ARG A 113 -14.54 -9.18 6.55
C ARG A 113 -14.34 -9.00 8.06
N ARG A 114 -13.88 -10.03 8.75
CA ARG A 114 -13.60 -9.97 10.19
C ARG A 114 -12.34 -9.17 10.51
N GLY A 115 -11.45 -9.03 9.54
CA GLY A 115 -10.27 -8.16 9.58
C GLY A 115 -10.48 -6.74 9.06
N GLY A 116 -11.72 -6.35 8.75
CA GLY A 116 -12.04 -4.99 8.31
C GLY A 116 -12.23 -4.82 6.79
N ALA A 117 -12.18 -5.91 6.01
CA ALA A 117 -12.43 -5.84 4.58
C ALA A 117 -13.94 -5.74 4.26
N TYR A 118 -14.25 -5.06 3.16
CA TYR A 118 -15.59 -4.96 2.57
C TYR A 118 -15.50 -5.07 1.05
N ASN A 119 -16.58 -5.52 0.41
CA ASN A 119 -16.58 -5.65 -1.05
C ASN A 119 -16.96 -4.33 -1.71
N VAL A 120 -16.49 -4.18 -2.95
CA VAL A 120 -16.91 -3.09 -3.83
C VAL A 120 -18.18 -3.50 -4.54
N ASN A 121 -19.25 -2.74 -4.34
CA ASN A 121 -20.37 -2.77 -5.25
C ASN A 121 -20.29 -1.55 -6.16
N LYS A 122 -20.02 -1.74 -7.45
CA LYS A 122 -19.94 -0.63 -8.42
C LYS A 122 -21.24 0.15 -8.55
N LYS A 123 -22.37 -0.45 -8.15
CA LYS A 123 -23.71 0.18 -8.18
C LYS A 123 -24.06 0.92 -6.89
N SER A 124 -23.38 0.66 -5.77
CA SER A 124 -23.66 1.29 -4.47
C SER A 124 -22.39 1.42 -3.63
N PRO A 125 -21.58 2.46 -3.85
CA PRO A 125 -20.37 2.69 -3.07
C PRO A 125 -20.70 3.27 -1.69
N GLN A 126 -21.15 2.41 -0.77
CA GLN A 126 -21.36 2.77 0.63
C GLN A 126 -20.12 2.41 1.44
N ALA A 127 -19.06 3.21 1.30
CA ALA A 127 -17.90 3.08 2.17
C ALA A 127 -18.25 3.62 3.57
N SER A 128 -17.97 2.83 4.61
CA SER A 128 -17.98 3.33 5.98
C SER A 128 -16.79 4.28 6.16
N MET A 129 -17.05 5.56 6.33
CA MET A 129 -16.06 6.64 6.32
C MET A 129 -15.41 6.93 7.69
N GLN A 130 -15.70 6.13 8.70
CA GLN A 130 -15.16 6.33 10.07
C GLN A 130 -13.76 5.74 10.30
N ALA A 131 -13.19 5.07 9.29
CA ALA A 131 -11.88 4.42 9.37
C ALA A 131 -10.98 4.92 8.24
N ILE A 132 -9.67 4.66 8.36
CA ILE A 132 -8.74 4.90 7.26
C ILE A 132 -9.11 3.99 6.08
N ILE A 133 -9.33 4.59 4.92
CA ILE A 133 -9.47 3.86 3.65
C ILE A 133 -8.08 3.75 3.04
N TYR A 134 -7.64 2.52 2.74
CA TYR A 134 -6.45 2.28 1.93
C TYR A 134 -6.89 1.84 0.54
N ASN A 135 -6.50 2.60 -0.47
CA ASN A 135 -7.00 2.47 -1.84
C ASN A 135 -5.88 2.25 -2.85
N PHE A 136 -6.14 1.41 -3.83
CA PHE A 136 -5.27 1.17 -4.99
C PHE A 136 -5.96 1.70 -6.25
N PRO A 137 -5.80 2.98 -6.60
CA PRO A 137 -6.63 3.63 -7.61
C PRO A 137 -6.35 3.19 -9.06
N GLN A 138 -5.29 2.43 -9.30
CA GLN A 138 -5.01 1.81 -10.60
C GLN A 138 -6.04 0.72 -10.96
N GLY A 139 -6.65 0.07 -9.95
CA GLY A 139 -7.64 -0.98 -10.13
C GLY A 139 -7.10 -2.34 -10.61
N ILE A 140 -5.85 -2.40 -11.03
CA ILE A 140 -5.12 -3.61 -11.46
C ILE A 140 -3.70 -3.58 -10.94
N ILE A 141 -3.08 -4.76 -10.81
CA ILE A 141 -1.67 -4.88 -10.46
C ILE A 141 -0.83 -4.48 -11.68
N LYS A 142 0.10 -3.54 -11.49
CA LYS A 142 1.08 -3.12 -12.51
C LYS A 142 2.50 -3.18 -11.94
N PRO A 143 3.53 -3.46 -12.75
CA PRO A 143 4.92 -3.44 -12.27
C PRO A 143 5.25 -2.13 -11.56
N PRO A 144 6.12 -2.14 -10.52
CA PRO A 144 6.43 -0.94 -9.73
C PRO A 144 6.95 0.25 -10.55
N ASN A 145 7.63 -0.05 -11.66
CA ASN A 145 8.24 0.94 -12.55
C ASN A 145 7.35 1.28 -13.77
N PHE A 146 6.11 0.80 -13.80
CA PHE A 146 5.19 1.14 -14.87
C PHE A 146 4.86 2.64 -14.83
N ARG A 147 5.03 3.32 -15.97
CA ARG A 147 4.76 4.75 -16.13
C ARG A 147 4.03 5.00 -17.45
N PRO A 148 3.14 5.99 -17.52
CA PRO A 148 2.67 6.83 -16.41
C PRO A 148 1.77 6.05 -15.43
N ILE A 149 1.69 6.52 -14.17
CA ILE A 149 0.71 5.99 -13.22
C ILE A 149 -0.67 6.55 -13.59
N GLU A 150 -1.60 5.67 -13.94
CA GLU A 150 -2.96 6.02 -14.32
C GLU A 150 -3.95 5.56 -13.27
N PHE A 151 -4.92 6.41 -12.96
CA PHE A 151 -5.95 6.13 -11.97
C PHE A 151 -7.33 5.98 -12.61
N GLN A 152 -8.11 5.08 -12.04
CA GLN A 152 -9.55 5.08 -12.21
C GLN A 152 -10.16 6.23 -11.38
N THR A 153 -11.26 6.78 -11.84
CA THR A 153 -11.94 7.92 -11.17
C THR A 153 -12.57 7.57 -9.81
N GLY A 154 -12.51 6.31 -9.41
CA GLY A 154 -13.11 5.81 -8.17
C GLY A 154 -12.57 6.48 -6.90
N LEU A 155 -11.27 6.73 -6.83
CA LEU A 155 -10.65 7.45 -5.69
C LEU A 155 -11.24 8.85 -5.54
N THR A 156 -11.27 9.63 -6.62
CA THR A 156 -11.80 11.00 -6.62
C THR A 156 -13.30 11.00 -6.28
N TYR A 157 -14.07 10.04 -6.80
CA TYR A 157 -15.48 9.91 -6.46
C TYR A 157 -15.71 9.66 -4.96
N ILE A 158 -14.93 8.77 -4.34
CA ILE A 158 -15.02 8.50 -2.90
C ILE A 158 -14.63 9.75 -2.11
N ALA A 159 -13.57 10.45 -2.53
CA ALA A 159 -13.12 11.69 -1.88
C ALA A 159 -14.19 12.78 -1.93
N GLU A 160 -14.81 13.03 -3.10
CA GLU A 160 -15.92 13.98 -3.24
C GLU A 160 -17.10 13.66 -2.32
N LYS A 161 -17.48 12.37 -2.25
CA LYS A 161 -18.57 11.93 -1.36
C LYS A 161 -18.22 12.11 0.11
N ALA A 162 -16.96 11.89 0.46
CA ALA A 162 -16.45 12.12 1.80
C ALA A 162 -16.48 13.60 2.16
N ALA A 163 -15.91 14.44 1.32
CA ALA A 163 -15.88 15.89 1.52
C ALA A 163 -17.31 16.45 1.68
N LYS A 164 -18.23 16.03 0.79
CA LYS A 164 -19.64 16.45 0.89
C LYS A 164 -20.31 16.04 2.22
N LYS A 165 -19.97 14.85 2.74
CA LYS A 165 -20.59 14.30 3.97
C LYS A 165 -20.00 14.90 5.25
N TYR A 166 -18.71 15.17 5.26
CA TYR A 166 -17.94 15.55 6.45
C TYR A 166 -17.37 16.97 6.39
N GLY A 167 -17.69 17.74 5.34
CA GLY A 167 -17.16 19.08 5.08
C GLY A 167 -15.80 19.06 4.39
N LYS A 168 -14.93 18.11 4.75
CA LYS A 168 -13.61 17.92 4.14
C LYS A 168 -13.13 16.46 4.24
N VAL A 169 -12.15 16.12 3.42
CA VAL A 169 -11.43 14.84 3.45
C VAL A 169 -9.96 15.10 3.16
N TYR A 170 -9.09 14.30 3.79
CA TYR A 170 -7.67 14.29 3.46
C TYR A 170 -7.32 13.10 2.58
N LEU A 171 -6.43 13.33 1.60
CA LEU A 171 -5.83 12.28 0.80
C LEU A 171 -4.32 12.28 1.05
N MET A 172 -3.73 11.10 1.21
CA MET A 172 -2.29 10.97 1.44
C MET A 172 -1.72 9.93 0.48
N PRO A 173 -0.82 10.33 -0.45
CA PRO A 173 -0.12 9.39 -1.30
C PRO A 173 0.89 8.57 -0.49
N VAL A 174 1.02 7.30 -0.82
CA VAL A 174 1.94 6.36 -0.15
C VAL A 174 2.75 5.62 -1.20
N ALA A 175 4.05 5.88 -1.27
CA ALA A 175 4.94 5.09 -2.09
C ALA A 175 5.36 3.81 -1.36
N VAL A 176 5.32 2.67 -2.05
CA VAL A 176 5.72 1.37 -1.52
C VAL A 176 6.68 0.71 -2.50
N ASN A 177 7.87 0.37 -2.03
CA ASN A 177 8.87 -0.38 -2.78
C ASN A 177 9.31 -1.65 -2.04
N TYR A 178 9.64 -2.68 -2.82
CA TYR A 178 10.13 -3.98 -2.34
C TYR A 178 11.51 -4.22 -2.95
N MET A 179 12.57 -4.13 -2.13
CA MET A 179 13.94 -4.11 -2.61
C MET A 179 14.81 -5.13 -1.90
N PHE A 180 15.66 -5.83 -2.66
CA PHE A 180 16.71 -6.70 -2.11
C PHE A 180 17.94 -5.83 -1.81
N LEU A 181 18.12 -5.42 -0.56
CA LEU A 181 19.21 -4.50 -0.18
C LEU A 181 20.31 -5.20 0.62
N ARG A 182 19.97 -5.84 1.72
CA ARG A 182 20.95 -6.33 2.72
C ARG A 182 20.88 -7.83 2.95
N ASP A 183 19.79 -8.47 2.57
CA ASP A 183 19.53 -9.88 2.78
C ASP A 183 18.95 -10.49 1.49
N ASN A 184 18.89 -11.81 1.41
CA ASN A 184 18.19 -12.50 0.33
C ASN A 184 16.65 -12.45 0.45
N ARG A 185 16.14 -11.84 1.51
CA ARG A 185 14.74 -11.44 1.66
C ARG A 185 14.62 -9.96 1.32
N PRO A 186 13.59 -9.54 0.61
CA PRO A 186 13.42 -8.12 0.31
C PRO A 186 13.11 -7.30 1.57
N GLU A 187 13.37 -6.01 1.50
CA GLU A 187 12.88 -5.02 2.46
C GLU A 187 11.66 -4.31 1.88
N VAL A 188 10.70 -3.99 2.73
CA VAL A 188 9.58 -3.10 2.40
C VAL A 188 9.97 -1.68 2.78
N LEU A 189 9.85 -0.76 1.85
CA LEU A 189 10.16 0.65 2.01
C LEU A 189 8.90 1.47 1.73
N VAL A 190 8.41 2.18 2.74
CA VAL A 190 7.20 2.99 2.66
C VAL A 190 7.55 4.46 2.87
N GLU A 191 7.04 5.32 2.01
CA GLU A 191 7.13 6.77 2.17
C GLU A 191 5.76 7.41 2.08
N PHE A 192 5.41 8.19 3.10
CA PHE A 192 4.18 8.96 3.12
C PHE A 192 4.44 10.36 2.53
N GLY A 193 3.63 10.72 1.54
CA GLY A 193 3.66 12.04 0.92
C GLY A 193 2.91 13.09 1.74
N ASP A 194 2.78 14.27 1.19
CA ASP A 194 2.09 15.37 1.83
C ASP A 194 0.57 15.16 1.80
N LEU A 195 -0.11 15.69 2.81
CA LEU A 195 -1.56 15.69 2.87
C LEU A 195 -2.14 16.61 1.80
N ILE A 196 -3.17 16.12 1.13
CA ILE A 196 -3.97 16.88 0.17
C ILE A 196 -5.35 17.03 0.79
N GLU A 197 -5.76 18.25 1.07
CA GLU A 197 -7.09 18.54 1.58
C GLU A 197 -8.06 18.76 0.41
N LEU A 198 -9.21 18.13 0.48
CA LEU A 198 -10.35 18.39 -0.41
C LEU A 198 -11.54 18.80 0.44
N ASN A 199 -12.01 20.01 0.23
CA ASN A 199 -13.23 20.54 0.82
C ASN A 199 -14.46 20.15 0.00
N ASP A 200 -15.66 20.58 0.39
CA ASP A 200 -16.91 20.30 -0.34
C ASP A 200 -16.98 20.99 -1.72
N ASP A 201 -15.86 21.43 -2.24
CA ASP A 201 -15.72 21.89 -3.61
C ASP A 201 -15.90 20.72 -4.58
N LYS A 202 -16.52 20.97 -5.72
CA LYS A 202 -16.66 19.96 -6.78
C LYS A 202 -15.53 20.16 -7.80
N PRO A 203 -14.37 19.52 -7.61
CA PRO A 203 -13.31 19.63 -8.60
C PRO A 203 -13.73 18.95 -9.91
N ASP A 204 -13.15 19.38 -11.02
CA ASP A 204 -13.19 18.59 -12.25
C ASP A 204 -12.58 17.20 -11.97
N ARG A 205 -13.45 16.19 -11.91
CA ARG A 205 -13.07 14.83 -11.48
C ARG A 205 -11.92 14.27 -12.30
N LYS A 206 -11.91 14.51 -13.61
CA LYS A 206 -10.86 13.99 -14.49
C LYS A 206 -9.52 14.65 -14.18
N LYS A 207 -9.50 15.97 -14.15
CA LYS A 207 -8.28 16.75 -13.84
C LYS A 207 -7.77 16.46 -12.44
N TYR A 208 -8.66 16.31 -11.46
CA TYR A 208 -8.26 15.99 -10.10
C TYR A 208 -7.71 14.55 -9.97
N THR A 209 -8.28 13.60 -10.71
CA THR A 209 -7.75 12.23 -10.79
C THR A 209 -6.34 12.21 -11.39
N GLU A 210 -6.12 12.97 -12.47
CA GLU A 210 -4.80 13.12 -13.09
C GLU A 210 -3.79 13.78 -12.14
N PHE A 211 -4.22 14.80 -11.39
CA PHE A 211 -3.38 15.45 -10.36
C PHE A 211 -2.94 14.47 -9.28
N LEU A 212 -3.87 13.67 -8.73
CA LEU A 212 -3.55 12.66 -7.72
C LEU A 212 -2.60 11.58 -8.27
N ALA A 213 -2.79 11.15 -9.51
CA ALA A 213 -1.92 10.19 -10.16
C ALA A 213 -0.49 10.72 -10.31
N LYS A 214 -0.33 11.95 -10.81
CA LYS A 214 0.98 12.62 -10.93
C LYS A 214 1.64 12.85 -9.58
N THR A 215 0.88 13.18 -8.55
CA THR A 215 1.40 13.36 -7.19
C THR A 215 1.97 12.04 -6.65
N LEU A 216 1.26 10.93 -6.85
CA LEU A 216 1.77 9.62 -6.44
C LEU A 216 2.99 9.21 -7.26
N GLU A 217 2.98 9.44 -8.58
CA GLU A 217 4.10 9.14 -9.47
C GLU A 217 5.36 9.88 -9.03
N ALA A 218 5.26 11.18 -8.79
CA ALA A 218 6.39 11.98 -8.33
C ALA A 218 6.95 11.50 -6.97
N LEU A 219 6.07 11.07 -6.05
CA LEU A 219 6.49 10.49 -4.78
C LEU A 219 7.23 9.16 -4.98
N CYS A 220 6.69 8.27 -5.83
CA CYS A 220 7.31 6.98 -6.13
C CYS A 220 8.68 7.14 -6.79
N ASP A 221 8.80 8.06 -7.75
CA ASP A 221 10.05 8.31 -8.48
C ASP A 221 11.11 8.92 -7.56
N ARG A 222 10.73 9.86 -6.70
CA ARG A 222 11.63 10.41 -5.68
C ARG A 222 12.11 9.32 -4.72
N GLN A 223 11.20 8.50 -4.19
CA GLN A 223 11.57 7.41 -3.29
C GLN A 223 12.52 6.43 -3.97
N PHE A 224 12.22 6.03 -5.21
CA PHE A 224 13.07 5.12 -5.97
C PHE A 224 14.48 5.72 -6.21
N TYR A 225 14.55 7.00 -6.57
CA TYR A 225 15.81 7.72 -6.71
C TYR A 225 16.60 7.73 -5.41
N ASP A 226 16.00 8.13 -4.29
CA ASP A 226 16.64 8.15 -2.96
C ASP A 226 17.22 6.78 -2.59
N ILE A 227 16.43 5.71 -2.79
CA ILE A 227 16.87 4.35 -2.54
C ILE A 227 18.06 3.98 -3.42
N SER A 228 18.04 4.33 -4.71
CA SER A 228 19.12 4.05 -5.66
C SER A 228 20.42 4.72 -5.30
N GLN A 229 20.36 5.91 -4.67
CA GLN A 229 21.51 6.66 -4.16
C GLN A 229 21.93 6.24 -2.74
N GLY A 230 21.25 5.25 -2.13
CA GLY A 230 21.53 4.84 -0.76
C GLY A 230 21.07 5.83 0.32
N HIS A 231 20.16 6.73 0.00
CA HIS A 231 19.66 7.74 0.93
C HIS A 231 18.56 7.17 1.81
N PHE A 232 18.96 6.57 2.94
CA PHE A 232 18.03 5.97 3.92
C PHE A 232 17.79 6.83 5.16
N LYS A 233 18.24 8.07 5.18
CA LYS A 233 18.01 8.98 6.30
C LYS A 233 16.51 9.24 6.48
N GLY A 234 16.07 9.24 7.74
CA GLY A 234 14.67 9.51 8.11
C GLY A 234 13.73 8.31 8.03
N TYR A 235 14.24 7.12 7.67
CA TYR A 235 13.43 5.90 7.76
C TYR A 235 13.43 5.33 9.18
N ASP A 236 12.25 5.20 9.76
CA ASP A 236 12.00 4.39 10.94
C ASP A 236 11.85 2.91 10.58
N THR A 237 11.89 2.04 11.57
CA THR A 237 11.82 0.59 11.36
C THR A 237 10.68 -0.01 12.16
N LEU A 238 9.70 -0.61 11.46
CA LEU A 238 8.63 -1.36 12.10
C LEU A 238 9.17 -2.70 12.65
N PHE A 239 9.94 -3.40 11.82
CA PHE A 239 10.72 -4.57 12.24
C PHE A 239 11.96 -4.74 11.35
N GLN A 240 12.96 -5.45 11.90
CA GLN A 240 14.12 -5.94 11.17
C GLN A 240 14.51 -7.31 11.71
N ARG A 241 14.59 -8.27 10.81
CA ARG A 241 14.98 -9.65 11.15
C ARG A 241 16.49 -9.78 11.28
N LYS A 242 16.94 -10.75 12.04
CA LYS A 242 18.37 -11.12 12.08
C LYS A 242 18.79 -11.69 10.74
N LEU A 243 20.00 -11.38 10.31
CA LEU A 243 20.61 -12.01 9.14
C LEU A 243 20.66 -13.52 9.34
N LYS A 244 20.46 -14.29 8.28
CA LYS A 244 20.65 -15.73 8.31
C LYS A 244 22.11 -16.07 8.65
N TRP A 245 22.35 -17.22 9.26
CA TRP A 245 23.66 -17.60 9.79
C TRP A 245 24.79 -17.52 8.75
N TYR A 246 24.56 -17.94 7.51
CA TYR A 246 25.55 -17.90 6.43
C TYR A 246 25.93 -16.45 6.05
N ARG A 247 24.97 -15.51 6.06
CA ARG A 247 25.27 -14.09 5.82
C ARG A 247 26.07 -13.46 6.95
N ARG A 248 25.90 -13.94 8.17
CA ARG A 248 26.73 -13.52 9.31
C ARG A 248 28.17 -14.02 9.18
N ILE A 249 28.36 -15.23 8.65
CA ILE A 249 29.71 -15.76 8.35
C ILE A 249 30.35 -14.92 7.24
N GLU A 250 29.66 -14.70 6.13
CA GLU A 250 30.13 -13.86 5.01
C GLU A 250 30.59 -12.47 5.49
N GLN A 251 29.80 -11.81 6.33
CA GLN A 251 30.17 -10.50 6.90
C GLN A 251 31.40 -10.56 7.81
N ARG A 252 31.60 -11.68 8.55
CA ARG A 252 32.78 -11.88 9.37
C ARG A 252 34.02 -12.08 8.49
N LEU A 253 33.91 -12.87 7.43
CA LEU A 253 35.02 -13.11 6.49
C LEU A 253 35.44 -11.81 5.80
N LYS A 254 34.48 -11.02 5.26
CA LYS A 254 34.77 -9.71 4.67
C LYS A 254 35.47 -8.73 5.65
N LYS A 255 35.13 -8.76 6.93
CA LYS A 255 35.80 -7.94 7.96
C LYS A 255 37.25 -8.40 8.20
N ILE A 256 37.53 -9.67 8.03
CA ILE A 256 38.91 -10.24 8.17
C ILE A 256 39.73 -9.79 6.97
N GLU A 257 39.22 -9.89 5.74
CA GLU A 257 39.87 -9.42 4.51
C GLU A 257 40.24 -7.94 4.56
N VAL A 258 39.33 -7.08 5.00
CA VAL A 258 39.58 -5.62 5.13
C VAL A 258 40.66 -5.33 6.21
N LYS A 259 40.74 -6.13 7.27
CA LYS A 259 41.81 -5.98 8.28
C LYS A 259 43.15 -6.51 7.84
N GLY A 260 43.19 -7.48 6.90
CA GLY A 260 44.39 -8.05 6.33
C GLY A 260 45.03 -7.27 5.18
N SER A 261 44.26 -6.30 4.61
CA SER A 261 44.75 -5.44 3.52
C SER A 261 45.38 -4.11 4.00
N GLY A 262 45.63 -3.99 5.28
CA GLY A 262 46.36 -2.85 5.86
C GLY A 262 47.88 -3.07 5.77
N VAL A 263 48.46 -2.88 4.55
CA VAL A 263 49.87 -2.60 4.35
C VAL A 263 50.00 -1.24 3.67
#